data_ff373101ce84e79bd45472b377b0f285
#
_entry.id   ff373101ce84e79bd45472b377b0f285
#
_cell.length_a   1.000
_cell.length_b   1.000
_cell.length_c   1.000
_cell.angle_alpha   90.00
_cell.angle_beta   90.00
_cell.angle_gamma   90.00
#
_symmetry.space_group_name_H-M   'P 1'
#
loop_
_entity.id
_entity.type
_entity.pdbx_description
1 polymer ?
#
loop_
_entity_poly.entity_id
_entity_poly.type
_entity_poly.pdbx_seq_one_letter_code
_entity_poly.pdbx_strand_id
1 'polypeptide(L)'
;SSGYKLSEITGISVNSTGNVYVAGNVVKKKKSYTAYWKNGELVRAFRENADWYSEKHVAADSKGNVYIPGWRMKSHEDTYSALWINGARKNLSTVHDGEATDAVIGSETTSGANVWISGAHGPYTRGGTLAAYWRRNPNGQANQTKVTKVKTYGLPKNWVYSSRATSIFVKGSTVYMAGAVNVINAGDVPVYWKNKVQHELPVEFNLKTCDYCKAD
;
A
#
# COMPACT_ATOMS: atom_id res chain seq x y z
N SER A 1 16.58 -15.32 -23.75
CA SER A 1 16.76 -14.21 -22.80
C SER A 1 15.71 -13.14 -23.11
N SER A 2 14.89 -12.75 -22.13
CA SER A 2 13.79 -11.77 -22.28
C SER A 2 14.29 -10.34 -22.62
N GLY A 3 15.60 -10.11 -22.56
CA GLY A 3 16.22 -8.79 -22.76
C GLY A 3 15.89 -7.79 -21.63
N TYR A 4 15.26 -8.23 -20.53
CA TYR A 4 15.09 -7.45 -19.33
C TYR A 4 16.30 -7.60 -18.41
N LYS A 5 16.67 -6.50 -17.72
CA LYS A 5 17.60 -6.49 -16.60
C LYS A 5 16.82 -6.24 -15.33
N LEU A 6 17.12 -7.01 -14.27
CA LEU A 6 16.57 -6.76 -12.95
C LEU A 6 17.06 -5.40 -12.45
N SER A 7 16.16 -4.63 -11.87
CA SER A 7 16.46 -3.36 -11.21
C SER A 7 16.27 -3.48 -9.70
N GLU A 8 15.16 -4.10 -9.28
CA GLU A 8 14.80 -4.16 -7.87
C GLU A 8 13.81 -5.30 -7.61
N ILE A 9 13.91 -5.95 -6.45
CA ILE A 9 12.88 -6.83 -5.89
C ILE A 9 12.17 -6.07 -4.77
N THR A 10 10.84 -6.09 -4.77
CA THR A 10 10.04 -5.29 -3.85
C THR A 10 9.15 -6.12 -2.93
N GLY A 11 8.86 -7.37 -3.28
CA GLY A 11 8.01 -8.22 -2.45
C GLY A 11 8.07 -9.68 -2.82
N ILE A 12 7.70 -10.52 -1.85
CA ILE A 12 7.59 -11.97 -1.98
C ILE A 12 6.31 -12.45 -1.31
N SER A 13 5.67 -13.45 -1.89
CA SER A 13 4.51 -14.15 -1.32
C SER A 13 4.55 -15.62 -1.66
N VAL A 14 4.02 -16.44 -0.76
CA VAL A 14 3.79 -17.88 -1.02
C VAL A 14 2.29 -18.12 -0.91
N ASN A 15 1.68 -18.68 -1.95
CA ASN A 15 0.27 -18.99 -1.91
C ASN A 15 -0.01 -20.31 -1.18
N SER A 16 -1.28 -20.63 -0.95
CA SER A 16 -1.69 -21.84 -0.23
C SER A 16 -1.33 -23.16 -0.93
N THR A 17 -0.97 -23.10 -2.22
CA THR A 17 -0.49 -24.27 -2.99
C THR A 17 1.03 -24.39 -3.02
N GLY A 18 1.76 -23.57 -2.25
CA GLY A 18 3.22 -23.61 -2.13
C GLY A 18 3.98 -22.91 -3.27
N ASN A 19 3.30 -22.26 -4.21
CA ASN A 19 3.98 -21.49 -5.24
C ASN A 19 4.51 -20.18 -4.69
N VAL A 20 5.76 -19.86 -5.03
CA VAL A 20 6.44 -18.62 -4.65
C VAL A 20 6.23 -17.57 -5.74
N TYR A 21 5.79 -16.40 -5.33
CA TYR A 21 5.62 -15.23 -6.20
C TYR A 21 6.51 -14.10 -5.71
N VAL A 22 7.19 -13.45 -6.65
CA VAL A 22 8.06 -12.32 -6.38
C VAL A 22 7.62 -11.16 -7.26
N ALA A 23 7.55 -9.96 -6.72
CA ALA A 23 7.35 -8.74 -7.50
C ALA A 23 8.60 -7.87 -7.49
N GLY A 24 8.73 -7.04 -8.50
CA GLY A 24 9.86 -6.13 -8.62
C GLY A 24 9.81 -5.28 -9.89
N ASN A 25 10.91 -4.63 -10.16
CA ASN A 25 11.11 -3.78 -11.32
C ASN A 25 12.18 -4.37 -12.25
N VAL A 26 11.94 -4.26 -13.53
CA VAL A 26 12.91 -4.62 -14.56
C VAL A 26 13.07 -3.50 -15.57
N VAL A 27 14.22 -3.40 -16.19
CA VAL A 27 14.53 -2.39 -17.21
C VAL A 27 14.77 -3.06 -18.57
N LYS A 28 14.15 -2.51 -19.61
CA LYS A 28 14.40 -2.88 -20.99
C LYS A 28 14.45 -1.61 -21.85
N LYS A 29 15.53 -1.46 -22.66
CA LYS A 29 15.73 -0.27 -23.50
C LYS A 29 15.55 1.05 -22.75
N LYS A 30 16.15 1.16 -21.55
CA LYS A 30 16.07 2.33 -20.65
C LYS A 30 14.65 2.65 -20.13
N LYS A 31 13.71 1.73 -20.27
CA LYS A 31 12.34 1.88 -19.77
C LYS A 31 12.11 0.90 -18.63
N SER A 32 11.46 1.36 -17.57
CA SER A 32 11.10 0.56 -16.41
C SER A 32 9.77 -0.16 -16.62
N TYR A 33 9.68 -1.34 -16.06
CA TYR A 33 8.49 -2.20 -16.06
C TYR A 33 8.31 -2.78 -14.67
N THR A 34 7.08 -2.85 -14.20
CA THR A 34 6.72 -3.72 -13.09
C THR A 34 6.70 -5.16 -13.60
N ALA A 35 7.27 -6.07 -12.83
CA ALA A 35 7.34 -7.47 -13.21
C ALA A 35 7.00 -8.38 -12.04
N TYR A 36 6.56 -9.59 -12.34
CA TYR A 36 6.47 -10.65 -11.34
C TYR A 36 6.94 -11.98 -11.88
N TRP A 37 7.47 -12.78 -10.96
CA TRP A 37 7.99 -14.12 -11.18
C TRP A 37 7.16 -15.11 -10.39
N LYS A 38 7.07 -16.34 -10.90
CA LYS A 38 6.52 -17.50 -10.21
C LYS A 38 7.58 -18.59 -10.20
N ASN A 39 7.92 -19.09 -9.02
CA ASN A 39 8.91 -20.15 -8.83
C ASN A 39 10.24 -19.89 -9.57
N GLY A 40 10.68 -18.64 -9.58
CA GLY A 40 11.92 -18.20 -10.23
C GLY A 40 11.78 -17.84 -11.72
N GLU A 41 10.67 -18.14 -12.36
CA GLU A 41 10.43 -17.82 -13.77
C GLU A 41 9.70 -16.50 -13.94
N LEU A 42 10.16 -15.63 -14.85
CA LEU A 42 9.47 -14.39 -15.21
C LEU A 42 8.16 -14.70 -15.91
N VAL A 43 7.04 -14.41 -15.25
CA VAL A 43 5.71 -14.62 -15.82
C VAL A 43 5.27 -13.44 -16.65
N ARG A 44 5.47 -12.23 -16.15
CA ARG A 44 5.02 -11.01 -16.84
C ARG A 44 5.85 -9.80 -16.43
N ALA A 45 6.11 -8.94 -17.42
CA ALA A 45 6.52 -7.57 -17.22
C ALA A 45 5.50 -6.65 -17.93
N PHE A 46 5.04 -5.62 -17.27
CA PHE A 46 4.06 -4.69 -17.79
C PHE A 46 4.46 -3.25 -17.48
N ARG A 47 4.11 -2.36 -18.38
CA ARG A 47 4.36 -0.92 -18.24
C ARG A 47 3.02 -0.21 -18.21
N GLU A 48 2.87 0.67 -17.26
CA GLU A 48 1.87 1.72 -17.34
C GLU A 48 2.55 3.04 -17.72
N ASN A 49 1.79 3.95 -18.31
CA ASN A 49 2.30 5.23 -18.81
C ASN A 49 2.72 6.21 -17.70
N ALA A 50 2.93 5.72 -16.49
CA ALA A 50 3.36 6.50 -15.34
C ALA A 50 4.81 6.14 -14.99
N ASP A 51 5.68 7.13 -14.96
CA ASP A 51 7.14 6.97 -14.83
C ASP A 51 7.62 6.79 -13.38
N TRP A 52 6.75 6.44 -12.40
CA TRP A 52 7.15 6.43 -10.99
C TRP A 52 6.74 5.17 -10.25
N TYR A 53 7.58 4.79 -9.31
CA TYR A 53 7.61 3.52 -8.59
C TYR A 53 6.78 3.58 -7.31
N SER A 54 6.12 2.49 -6.95
CA SER A 54 5.69 2.26 -5.58
C SER A 54 6.42 1.07 -4.98
N GLU A 55 6.62 1.10 -3.68
CA GLU A 55 6.98 -0.08 -2.91
C GLU A 55 5.89 -1.11 -3.13
N LYS A 56 6.24 -2.24 -3.75
CA LYS A 56 5.24 -3.18 -4.23
C LYS A 56 5.38 -4.47 -3.47
N HIS A 57 4.46 -4.71 -2.60
CA HIS A 57 4.22 -6.05 -2.11
C HIS A 57 3.49 -6.88 -3.17
N VAL A 58 3.41 -8.17 -2.97
CA VAL A 58 2.71 -9.09 -3.86
C VAL A 58 1.91 -10.07 -3.04
N ALA A 59 0.68 -10.34 -3.45
CA ALA A 59 -0.11 -11.45 -2.95
C ALA A 59 -0.52 -12.35 -4.10
N ALA A 60 -0.70 -13.64 -3.84
CA ALA A 60 -1.21 -14.57 -4.85
C ALA A 60 -2.21 -15.54 -4.23
N ASP A 61 -3.30 -15.79 -4.95
CA ASP A 61 -4.30 -16.78 -4.54
C ASP A 61 -3.95 -18.22 -4.96
N SER A 62 -4.71 -19.19 -4.49
CA SER A 62 -4.52 -20.62 -4.83
C SER A 62 -4.67 -20.91 -6.31
N LYS A 63 -5.42 -20.09 -7.05
CA LYS A 63 -5.62 -20.20 -8.49
C LYS A 63 -4.47 -19.60 -9.29
N GLY A 64 -3.51 -18.93 -8.62
CA GLY A 64 -2.37 -18.28 -9.24
C GLY A 64 -2.66 -16.87 -9.76
N ASN A 65 -3.77 -16.24 -9.37
CA ASN A 65 -3.94 -14.82 -9.63
C ASN A 65 -3.00 -14.03 -8.73
N VAL A 66 -2.32 -13.06 -9.33
CA VAL A 66 -1.30 -12.23 -8.69
C VAL A 66 -1.84 -10.82 -8.51
N TYR A 67 -1.70 -10.29 -7.30
CA TYR A 67 -2.20 -8.98 -6.88
C TYR A 67 -1.02 -8.13 -6.46
N ILE A 68 -0.78 -7.02 -7.18
CA ILE A 68 0.32 -6.08 -6.91
C ILE A 68 -0.30 -4.71 -6.61
N PRO A 69 -0.26 -4.24 -5.36
CA PRO A 69 -0.73 -2.91 -5.00
C PRO A 69 0.23 -1.84 -5.53
N GLY A 70 -0.25 -0.63 -5.65
CA GLY A 70 0.56 0.50 -6.06
C GLY A 70 -0.29 1.73 -6.36
N TRP A 71 0.26 2.62 -7.15
CA TRP A 71 -0.41 3.85 -7.56
C TRP A 71 -0.11 4.17 -9.03
N ARG A 72 -0.95 4.99 -9.62
CA ARG A 72 -0.73 5.56 -10.95
C ARG A 72 -0.69 7.07 -10.87
N MET A 73 0.12 7.71 -11.68
CA MET A 73 0.03 9.12 -11.95
C MET A 73 -0.90 9.38 -13.14
N LYS A 74 -1.74 10.41 -13.02
CA LYS A 74 -2.52 10.94 -14.15
C LYS A 74 -1.88 12.24 -14.66
N SER A 75 -1.28 13.01 -13.75
CA SER A 75 -0.49 14.22 -14.00
C SER A 75 0.69 14.24 -13.04
N HIS A 76 1.57 15.23 -13.11
CA HIS A 76 2.74 15.32 -12.21
C HIS A 76 2.39 15.40 -10.73
N GLU A 77 1.15 15.73 -10.37
CA GLU A 77 0.71 15.93 -8.99
C GLU A 77 -0.36 14.95 -8.53
N ASP A 78 -1.08 14.31 -9.45
CA ASP A 78 -2.22 13.45 -9.11
C ASP A 78 -1.83 11.97 -9.08
N THR A 79 -1.75 11.38 -7.91
CA THR A 79 -1.58 9.93 -7.72
C THR A 79 -2.91 9.26 -7.35
N TYR A 80 -3.15 8.07 -7.86
CA TYR A 80 -4.38 7.31 -7.60
C TYR A 80 -4.05 5.89 -7.18
N SER A 81 -4.63 5.43 -6.08
CA SER A 81 -4.47 4.05 -5.62
C SER A 81 -4.94 3.06 -6.67
N ALA A 82 -4.12 2.06 -6.94
CA ALA A 82 -4.39 1.04 -7.94
C ALA A 82 -3.95 -0.35 -7.47
N LEU A 83 -4.56 -1.36 -8.07
CA LEU A 83 -4.20 -2.77 -7.91
C LEU A 83 -4.02 -3.38 -9.29
N TRP A 84 -2.90 -4.03 -9.54
CA TRP A 84 -2.72 -4.83 -10.74
C TRP A 84 -3.04 -6.29 -10.44
N ILE A 85 -3.92 -6.85 -11.25
CA ILE A 85 -4.31 -8.27 -11.17
C ILE A 85 -3.82 -8.93 -12.44
N ASN A 86 -2.87 -9.86 -12.30
CA ASN A 86 -2.23 -10.51 -13.45
C ASN A 86 -1.68 -9.50 -14.47
N GLY A 87 -1.20 -8.33 -13.98
CA GLY A 87 -0.70 -7.22 -14.79
C GLY A 87 -1.78 -6.33 -15.44
N ALA A 88 -3.07 -6.56 -15.18
CA ALA A 88 -4.15 -5.68 -15.58
C ALA A 88 -4.55 -4.75 -14.44
N ARG A 89 -4.52 -3.44 -14.70
CA ARG A 89 -4.84 -2.43 -13.68
C ARG A 89 -6.31 -2.39 -13.31
N LYS A 90 -6.58 -2.24 -12.01
CA LYS A 90 -7.87 -1.89 -11.44
C LYS A 90 -7.69 -0.67 -10.52
N ASN A 91 -8.50 0.35 -10.71
CA ASN A 91 -8.50 1.50 -9.82
C ASN A 91 -9.15 1.12 -8.48
N LEU A 92 -8.51 1.48 -7.38
CA LEU A 92 -9.05 1.33 -6.02
C LEU A 92 -9.76 2.60 -5.56
N SER A 93 -9.36 3.74 -6.10
CA SER A 93 -9.95 5.05 -5.80
C SER A 93 -10.06 5.89 -7.06
N THR A 94 -11.06 6.77 -7.09
CA THR A 94 -11.20 7.85 -8.07
C THR A 94 -10.70 9.19 -7.55
N VAL A 95 -10.34 9.24 -6.27
CA VAL A 95 -9.81 10.43 -5.60
C VAL A 95 -8.29 10.41 -5.73
N HIS A 96 -7.69 11.56 -6.05
CA HIS A 96 -6.24 11.75 -6.14
C HIS A 96 -5.56 11.73 -4.76
N ASP A 97 -4.23 11.80 -4.73
CA ASP A 97 -3.35 11.73 -3.54
C ASP A 97 -3.51 10.41 -2.77
N GLY A 98 -3.64 9.32 -3.50
CA GLY A 98 -3.79 8.00 -2.93
C GLY A 98 -2.75 7.00 -3.46
N GLU A 99 -2.38 6.07 -2.61
CA GLU A 99 -1.50 4.95 -2.96
C GLU A 99 -1.99 3.65 -2.30
N ALA A 100 -1.70 2.54 -2.90
CA ALA A 100 -1.83 1.22 -2.30
C ALA A 100 -0.43 0.65 -2.05
N THR A 101 -0.17 0.13 -0.86
CA THR A 101 1.18 -0.22 -0.40
C THR A 101 1.38 -1.71 -0.25
N ASP A 102 0.40 -2.43 0.30
CA ASP A 102 0.50 -3.87 0.58
C ASP A 102 -0.81 -4.58 0.28
N ALA A 103 -0.75 -5.88 -0.01
CA ALA A 103 -1.92 -6.71 -0.25
C ALA A 103 -1.75 -8.10 0.36
N VAL A 104 -2.85 -8.63 0.92
CA VAL A 104 -2.91 -9.99 1.46
C VAL A 104 -4.19 -10.71 1.04
N ILE A 105 -4.11 -12.01 0.92
CA ILE A 105 -5.29 -12.87 0.73
C ILE A 105 -5.91 -13.13 2.10
N GLY A 106 -7.13 -12.65 2.31
CA GLY A 106 -7.86 -12.89 3.56
C GLY A 106 -8.60 -14.23 3.57
N SER A 107 -9.26 -14.56 2.48
CA SER A 107 -9.96 -15.84 2.31
C SER A 107 -10.18 -16.13 0.84
N GLU A 108 -10.29 -17.40 0.51
CA GLU A 108 -10.55 -17.88 -0.84
C GLU A 108 -11.88 -18.63 -0.90
N THR A 109 -12.58 -18.50 -2.02
CA THR A 109 -13.83 -19.20 -2.34
C THR A 109 -13.73 -19.79 -3.74
N THR A 110 -14.71 -20.57 -4.15
CA THR A 110 -14.81 -21.10 -5.52
C THR A 110 -14.89 -20.00 -6.58
N SER A 111 -15.46 -18.83 -6.23
CA SER A 111 -15.56 -17.67 -7.13
C SER A 111 -14.28 -16.81 -7.18
N GLY A 112 -13.37 -16.95 -6.21
CA GLY A 112 -12.10 -16.20 -6.16
C GLY A 112 -11.69 -15.83 -4.74
N ALA A 113 -10.71 -14.93 -4.63
CA ALA A 113 -10.14 -14.49 -3.36
C ALA A 113 -10.74 -13.17 -2.86
N ASN A 114 -10.88 -13.05 -1.54
CA ASN A 114 -11.00 -11.77 -0.86
C ASN A 114 -9.59 -11.21 -0.67
N VAL A 115 -9.30 -10.10 -1.34
CA VAL A 115 -8.01 -9.42 -1.26
C VAL A 115 -8.16 -8.17 -0.42
N TRP A 116 -7.28 -8.02 0.57
CA TRP A 116 -7.20 -6.85 1.42
C TRP A 116 -5.97 -6.05 1.03
N ILE A 117 -6.10 -4.74 0.91
CA ILE A 117 -5.07 -3.85 0.43
C ILE A 117 -4.95 -2.69 1.41
N SER A 118 -3.74 -2.39 1.89
CA SER A 118 -3.46 -1.18 2.67
C SER A 118 -2.94 -0.04 1.82
N GLY A 119 -2.93 1.16 2.39
CA GLY A 119 -2.33 2.32 1.77
C GLY A 119 -2.75 3.64 2.40
N ALA A 120 -2.77 4.66 1.57
CA ALA A 120 -3.23 5.99 1.92
C ALA A 120 -4.27 6.47 0.91
N HIS A 121 -5.21 7.28 1.38
CA HIS A 121 -6.26 7.86 0.57
C HIS A 121 -6.37 9.36 0.86
N GLY A 122 -6.24 10.16 -0.17
CA GLY A 122 -6.42 11.61 -0.13
C GLY A 122 -7.64 12.08 -0.93
N PRO A 123 -7.83 13.40 -1.02
CA PRO A 123 -7.17 14.38 -0.20
C PRO A 123 -7.77 14.45 1.20
N TYR A 124 -6.93 14.65 2.19
CA TYR A 124 -7.31 15.06 3.53
C TYR A 124 -7.11 16.57 3.68
N THR A 125 -7.57 17.16 4.78
CA THR A 125 -7.37 18.59 5.02
C THR A 125 -5.91 19.02 4.80
N ARG A 126 -5.68 20.11 4.08
CA ARG A 126 -4.35 20.65 3.71
C ARG A 126 -3.51 19.79 2.77
N GLY A 127 -4.13 18.94 1.94
CA GLY A 127 -3.41 18.13 0.96
C GLY A 127 -2.77 16.85 1.51
N GLY A 128 -3.02 16.50 2.76
CA GLY A 128 -2.54 15.25 3.37
C GLY A 128 -3.38 14.03 2.97
N THR A 129 -2.96 12.85 3.42
CA THR A 129 -3.63 11.58 3.20
C THR A 129 -4.05 10.93 4.52
N LEU A 130 -5.02 10.03 4.47
CA LEU A 130 -5.38 9.17 5.59
C LEU A 130 -5.07 7.71 5.29
N ALA A 131 -4.53 7.00 6.27
CA ALA A 131 -4.40 5.56 6.20
C ALA A 131 -5.75 4.92 5.84
N ALA A 132 -5.71 3.99 4.92
CA ALA A 132 -6.89 3.34 4.39
C ALA A 132 -6.61 1.87 4.09
N TYR A 133 -7.69 1.09 3.99
CA TYR A 133 -7.63 -0.21 3.37
C TYR A 133 -8.83 -0.41 2.44
N TRP A 134 -8.62 -1.26 1.44
CA TRP A 134 -9.66 -1.72 0.53
C TRP A 134 -9.84 -3.22 0.70
N ARG A 135 -11.07 -3.66 0.58
CA ARG A 135 -11.41 -5.08 0.45
C ARG A 135 -11.98 -5.30 -0.94
N ARG A 136 -11.29 -6.08 -1.75
CA ARG A 136 -11.80 -6.52 -3.04
C ARG A 136 -12.41 -7.91 -2.89
N ASN A 137 -13.71 -8.02 -3.20
CA ASN A 137 -14.45 -9.27 -3.13
C ASN A 137 -14.15 -10.16 -4.36
N PRO A 138 -14.45 -11.47 -4.29
CA PRO A 138 -14.25 -12.38 -5.41
C PRO A 138 -14.96 -11.97 -6.71
N ASN A 139 -16.12 -11.31 -6.62
CA ASN A 139 -16.86 -10.79 -7.78
C ASN A 139 -16.29 -9.50 -8.38
N GLY A 140 -15.16 -9.03 -7.88
CA GLY A 140 -14.41 -7.91 -8.43
C GLY A 140 -14.73 -6.53 -7.86
N GLN A 141 -15.71 -6.41 -6.98
CA GLN A 141 -16.01 -5.14 -6.30
C GLN A 141 -14.95 -4.82 -5.24
N ALA A 142 -14.52 -3.57 -5.18
CA ALA A 142 -13.61 -3.07 -4.17
C ALA A 142 -14.32 -2.07 -3.25
N ASN A 143 -14.40 -2.38 -1.97
CA ASN A 143 -14.95 -1.51 -0.94
C ASN A 143 -13.80 -0.86 -0.16
N GLN A 144 -13.81 0.45 -0.07
CA GLN A 144 -12.83 1.22 0.67
C GLN A 144 -13.25 1.46 2.11
N THR A 145 -12.29 1.39 3.01
CA THR A 145 -12.42 1.82 4.40
C THR A 145 -11.29 2.78 4.76
N LYS A 146 -11.64 3.99 5.15
CA LYS A 146 -10.69 5.02 5.64
C LYS A 146 -10.55 4.92 7.15
N VAL A 147 -9.36 5.19 7.65
CA VAL A 147 -9.13 5.45 9.07
C VAL A 147 -9.45 6.92 9.33
N THR A 148 -10.64 7.19 9.87
CA THR A 148 -11.15 8.56 10.04
C THR A 148 -10.71 9.24 11.33
N LYS A 149 -10.16 8.48 12.29
CA LYS A 149 -9.70 9.01 13.57
C LYS A 149 -8.21 8.78 13.71
N VAL A 150 -7.44 9.83 13.57
CA VAL A 150 -6.02 9.85 13.88
C VAL A 150 -5.85 10.43 15.28
N LYS A 151 -5.17 9.72 16.17
CA LYS A 151 -4.82 10.26 17.49
C LYS A 151 -3.80 11.37 17.32
N THR A 152 -4.01 12.47 18.02
CA THR A 152 -3.17 13.67 17.90
C THR A 152 -2.03 13.71 18.90
N TYR A 153 -1.84 12.69 19.74
CA TYR A 153 -0.77 12.62 20.76
C TYR A 153 -0.76 13.80 21.73
N GLY A 154 -1.93 14.36 22.04
CA GLY A 154 -2.03 15.57 22.86
C GLY A 154 -1.70 16.87 22.11
N LEU A 155 -1.28 16.77 20.87
CA LEU A 155 -1.03 17.92 20.01
C LEU A 155 -2.33 18.49 19.42
N PRO A 156 -2.37 19.74 19.01
CA PRO A 156 -3.50 20.31 18.30
C PRO A 156 -3.85 19.48 17.05
N LYS A 157 -5.14 19.30 16.75
CA LYS A 157 -5.60 18.49 15.58
C LYS A 157 -5.03 18.97 14.26
N ASN A 158 -4.70 20.25 14.15
CA ASN A 158 -4.07 20.85 12.96
C ASN A 158 -2.59 20.49 12.79
N TRP A 159 -1.97 19.80 13.75
CA TRP A 159 -0.59 19.34 13.67
C TRP A 159 -0.44 17.94 13.07
N VAL A 160 -1.53 17.19 12.94
CA VAL A 160 -1.52 15.92 12.20
C VAL A 160 -1.77 16.25 10.74
N TYR A 161 -0.75 16.01 9.91
CA TYR A 161 -0.79 16.32 8.49
C TYR A 161 -1.34 15.16 7.66
N SER A 162 -0.84 13.95 7.91
CA SER A 162 -1.24 12.77 7.14
C SER A 162 -1.06 11.47 7.94
N SER A 163 -1.61 10.40 7.44
CA SER A 163 -1.29 9.04 7.88
C SER A 163 -1.23 8.09 6.69
N ARG A 164 -0.39 7.07 6.80
CA ARG A 164 -0.17 6.07 5.76
C ARG A 164 -0.04 4.69 6.38
N ALA A 165 -0.76 3.71 5.86
CA ALA A 165 -0.52 2.31 6.17
C ALA A 165 0.48 1.73 5.15
N THR A 166 1.50 1.05 5.63
CA THR A 166 2.56 0.45 4.80
C THR A 166 2.43 -1.06 4.68
N SER A 167 1.76 -1.70 5.64
CA SER A 167 1.53 -3.14 5.64
C SER A 167 0.16 -3.50 6.19
N ILE A 168 -0.36 -4.66 5.79
CA ILE A 168 -1.66 -5.18 6.21
C ILE A 168 -1.57 -6.66 6.53
N PHE A 169 -2.26 -7.06 7.59
CA PHE A 169 -2.47 -8.44 7.98
C PHE A 169 -3.94 -8.64 8.37
N VAL A 170 -4.53 -9.78 7.99
CA VAL A 170 -5.92 -10.10 8.29
C VAL A 170 -6.02 -11.46 8.97
N LYS A 171 -6.72 -11.49 10.11
CA LYS A 171 -7.03 -12.72 10.84
C LYS A 171 -8.54 -12.79 11.08
N GLY A 172 -9.20 -13.69 10.37
CA GLY A 172 -10.65 -13.77 10.36
C GLY A 172 -11.27 -12.46 9.85
N SER A 173 -12.09 -11.78 10.67
CA SER A 173 -12.69 -10.48 10.36
C SER A 173 -11.86 -9.28 10.85
N THR A 174 -10.75 -9.52 11.54
CA THR A 174 -9.93 -8.46 12.10
C THR A 174 -8.85 -8.05 11.13
N VAL A 175 -8.79 -6.74 10.87
CA VAL A 175 -7.79 -6.11 10.01
C VAL A 175 -6.76 -5.40 10.88
N TYR A 176 -5.50 -5.71 10.66
CA TYR A 176 -4.35 -5.04 11.25
C TYR A 176 -3.60 -4.31 10.15
N MET A 177 -3.21 -3.08 10.40
CA MET A 177 -2.32 -2.32 9.52
C MET A 177 -1.20 -1.73 10.35
N ALA A 178 0.01 -1.72 9.81
CA ALA A 178 1.13 -0.97 10.36
C ALA A 178 1.46 0.22 9.45
N GLY A 179 2.02 1.27 10.02
CA GLY A 179 2.39 2.46 9.25
C GLY A 179 2.79 3.62 10.15
N ALA A 180 2.55 4.83 9.67
CA ALA A 180 2.91 6.04 10.38
C ALA A 180 1.82 7.11 10.32
N VAL A 181 1.87 7.99 11.29
CA VAL A 181 1.15 9.27 11.33
C VAL A 181 2.19 10.37 11.23
N ASN A 182 2.07 11.23 10.23
CA ASN A 182 2.93 12.39 10.08
C ASN A 182 2.41 13.53 10.96
N VAL A 183 3.25 13.98 11.86
CA VAL A 183 2.98 15.09 12.79
C VAL A 183 3.87 16.26 12.41
N ILE A 184 3.28 17.44 12.22
CA ILE A 184 4.02 18.67 11.89
C ILE A 184 5.10 18.90 12.97
N ASN A 185 6.33 19.14 12.53
CA ASN A 185 7.51 19.38 13.34
C ASN A 185 8.00 18.18 14.18
N ALA A 186 7.31 17.05 14.18
CA ALA A 186 7.74 15.83 14.87
C ALA A 186 8.06 14.68 13.92
N GLY A 187 7.65 14.79 12.64
CA GLY A 187 7.89 13.75 11.64
C GLY A 187 6.94 12.56 11.73
N ASP A 188 7.38 11.41 11.27
CA ASP A 188 6.57 10.21 11.20
C ASP A 188 6.59 9.43 12.52
N VAL A 189 5.43 9.29 13.12
CA VAL A 189 5.20 8.50 14.34
C VAL A 189 4.73 7.11 13.95
N PRO A 190 5.45 6.04 14.28
CA PRO A 190 5.04 4.68 13.97
C PRO A 190 3.83 4.27 14.80
N VAL A 191 2.85 3.69 14.12
CA VAL A 191 1.59 3.24 14.71
C VAL A 191 1.12 1.94 14.07
N TYR A 192 0.17 1.26 14.73
CA TYR A 192 -0.64 0.27 14.07
C TYR A 192 -2.13 0.55 14.26
N TRP A 193 -2.95 0.04 13.39
CA TRP A 193 -4.41 0.08 13.50
C TRP A 193 -4.97 -1.33 13.60
N LYS A 194 -5.91 -1.51 14.53
CA LYS A 194 -6.73 -2.71 14.63
C LYS A 194 -8.19 -2.31 14.38
N ASN A 195 -8.79 -2.78 13.30
CA ASN A 195 -10.15 -2.43 12.90
C ASN A 195 -10.41 -0.91 12.94
N LYS A 196 -9.51 -0.10 12.40
CA LYS A 196 -9.53 1.39 12.36
C LYS A 196 -9.16 2.08 13.69
N VAL A 197 -8.98 1.37 14.78
CA VAL A 197 -8.52 1.96 16.04
C VAL A 197 -7.00 2.03 16.01
N GLN A 198 -6.46 3.25 16.16
CA GLN A 198 -5.03 3.50 16.21
C GLN A 198 -4.47 3.10 17.57
N HIS A 199 -3.35 2.41 17.53
CA HIS A 199 -2.53 2.04 18.67
C HIS A 199 -1.12 2.58 18.46
N GLU A 200 -0.56 3.13 19.52
CA GLU A 200 0.82 3.62 19.50
C GLU A 200 1.79 2.46 19.70
N LEU A 201 2.92 2.55 19.03
CA LEU A 201 4.07 1.74 19.37
C LEU A 201 4.87 2.50 20.45
N PRO A 202 5.41 1.81 21.47
CA PRO A 202 6.21 2.46 22.50
C PRO A 202 7.49 3.01 21.86
N VAL A 203 7.48 4.29 21.59
CA VAL A 203 8.65 5.05 21.17
C VAL A 203 8.85 6.15 22.20
N GLU A 204 10.07 6.29 22.73
CA GLU A 204 10.41 7.45 23.54
C GLU A 204 10.47 8.68 22.62
N PHE A 205 9.37 9.41 22.55
CA PHE A 205 9.34 10.71 21.90
C PHE A 205 10.00 11.72 22.81
N ASN A 206 11.25 12.05 22.56
CA ASN A 206 11.91 13.15 23.25
C ASN A 206 11.56 14.47 22.55
N LEU A 207 10.38 15.01 22.88
CA LEU A 207 9.95 16.33 22.40
C LEU A 207 10.92 17.47 22.78
N LYS A 208 11.87 17.21 23.71
CA LYS A 208 12.86 18.20 24.14
C LYS A 208 13.97 18.46 23.10
N THR A 209 14.12 17.59 22.12
CA THR A 209 15.13 17.76 21.05
C THR A 209 14.57 18.38 19.77
N CYS A 210 13.29 18.72 19.75
CA CYS A 210 12.70 19.42 18.64
C CYS A 210 12.95 20.93 18.82
N ASP A 211 14.01 21.46 18.22
CA ASP A 211 14.36 22.89 18.26
C ASP A 211 13.28 23.81 17.67
N TYR A 212 12.31 23.25 16.97
CA TYR A 212 11.16 23.94 16.38
C TYR A 212 9.84 23.73 17.14
N CYS A 213 9.83 22.98 18.25
CA CYS A 213 8.62 22.73 19.05
C CYS A 213 8.38 23.79 20.14
N LYS A 214 9.17 24.84 20.20
CA LYS A 214 8.86 26.00 21.04
C LYS A 214 7.81 26.83 20.32
N ALA A 215 6.54 26.62 20.72
CA ALA A 215 5.49 27.57 20.39
C ALA A 215 5.77 28.86 21.18
N ASP A 216 5.90 29.97 20.45
CA ASP A 216 5.74 31.32 21.01
C ASP A 216 4.27 31.55 21.42
#